data_bc9d6b393c28ac96e91d49ba0b8e4086
#
_entry.id   bc9d6b393c28ac96e91d49ba0b8e4086
#
_cell.length_a   1.000
_cell.length_b   1.000
_cell.length_c   1.000
_cell.angle_alpha   90.00
_cell.angle_beta   90.00
_cell.angle_gamma   90.00
#
_symmetry.space_group_name_H-M   'P 1'
#
loop_
_entity.id
_entity.type
_entity.pdbx_description
1 polymer ?
#
loop_
_entity_poly.entity_id
_entity_poly.type
_entity_poly.pdbx_seq_one_letter_code
_entity_poly.pdbx_strand_id
1 'polypeptide(L)'
;MSYKIAIDSCGELLDEWKNDGRIESIPLTLTVGGENIIDDENFDQKDFLKKVAACPECPKSACPSPERYMKAYECDAEHIYAVTLSAELSGSYNSAILGKNLFLEEQPEKKVHVFNSKSASGGQSLIAMKIVECEEKGLSFEEVVSEVEKYIEAVSYTHLTLPTIYSV
;
A
#
# COMPACT_ATOMS: atom_id res chain seq x y z
N MET A 1 -0.68 -21.04 -7.89
CA MET A 1 0.32 -19.99 -8.15
C MET A 1 0.64 -19.32 -6.82
N SER A 2 1.89 -18.92 -6.61
CA SER A 2 2.28 -18.19 -5.39
C SER A 2 2.24 -16.69 -5.65
N TYR A 3 1.73 -15.92 -4.69
CA TYR A 3 1.65 -14.47 -4.84
C TYR A 3 2.13 -13.73 -3.59
N LYS A 4 2.53 -12.47 -3.77
CA LYS A 4 2.94 -11.54 -2.71
C LYS A 4 2.23 -10.21 -2.90
N ILE A 5 1.79 -9.61 -1.81
CA ILE A 5 1.19 -8.27 -1.78
C ILE A 5 2.01 -7.39 -0.84
N ALA A 6 2.57 -6.31 -1.38
CA ALA A 6 3.20 -5.24 -0.63
C ALA A 6 2.20 -4.07 -0.52
N ILE A 7 1.82 -3.67 0.68
CA ILE A 7 0.89 -2.57 0.91
C ILE A 7 1.57 -1.51 1.79
N ASP A 8 1.53 -0.22 1.42
CA ASP A 8 2.12 0.77 2.31
C ASP A 8 1.29 0.92 3.61
N SER A 9 1.94 1.38 4.67
CA SER A 9 1.35 1.36 6.02
C SER A 9 0.15 2.31 6.21
N CYS A 10 -0.19 3.11 5.20
CA CYS A 10 -1.47 3.82 5.18
C CYS A 10 -2.66 2.87 5.03
N GLY A 11 -2.46 1.68 4.44
CA GLY A 11 -3.46 0.61 4.37
C GLY A 11 -3.57 -0.14 5.70
N GLU A 12 -4.79 -0.38 6.13
CA GLU A 12 -5.04 -1.14 7.36
C GLU A 12 -4.90 -2.64 7.08
N LEU A 13 -3.91 -3.29 7.72
CA LEU A 13 -3.79 -4.74 7.66
C LEU A 13 -4.86 -5.41 8.53
N LEU A 14 -5.61 -6.31 7.96
CA LEU A 14 -6.53 -7.18 8.71
C LEU A 14 -5.73 -8.05 9.68
N ASP A 15 -6.33 -8.38 10.82
CA ASP A 15 -5.66 -9.20 11.85
C ASP A 15 -5.18 -10.55 11.31
N GLU A 16 -5.94 -11.17 10.41
CA GLU A 16 -5.59 -12.42 9.72
C GLU A 16 -4.37 -12.27 8.81
N TRP A 17 -4.08 -11.07 8.31
CA TRP A 17 -2.95 -10.80 7.42
C TRP A 17 -1.64 -10.51 8.14
N LYS A 18 -1.69 -10.13 9.41
CA LYS A 18 -0.49 -9.82 10.22
C LYS A 18 0.50 -10.97 10.31
N ASN A 19 0.00 -12.22 10.19
CA ASN A 19 0.80 -13.43 10.21
C ASN A 19 0.86 -14.15 8.85
N ASP A 20 0.28 -13.56 7.81
CA ASP A 20 0.32 -14.11 6.46
C ASP A 20 1.59 -13.64 5.74
N GLY A 21 2.55 -14.53 5.56
CA GLY A 21 3.81 -14.21 4.88
C GLY A 21 3.66 -13.74 3.43
N ARG A 22 2.45 -13.84 2.85
CA ARG A 22 2.15 -13.33 1.51
C ARG A 22 1.87 -11.83 1.50
N ILE A 23 1.55 -11.23 2.65
CA ILE A 23 1.20 -9.80 2.75
C ILE A 23 2.23 -9.09 3.62
N GLU A 24 2.80 -8.01 3.11
CA GLU A 24 3.85 -7.24 3.79
C GLU A 24 3.47 -5.76 3.83
N SER A 25 3.56 -5.18 5.04
CA SER A 25 3.43 -3.73 5.23
C SER A 25 4.74 -3.02 4.87
N ILE A 26 4.63 -1.98 4.06
CA ILE A 26 5.76 -1.12 3.69
C ILE A 26 5.63 0.20 4.46
N PRO A 27 6.46 0.40 5.51
CA PRO A 27 6.25 1.48 6.45
C PRO A 27 6.53 2.87 5.88
N LEU A 28 5.63 3.81 6.14
CA LEU A 28 5.89 5.23 6.01
C LEU A 28 6.77 5.70 7.18
N THR A 29 7.40 6.86 6.99
CA THR A 29 8.09 7.56 8.06
C THR A 29 7.23 8.76 8.50
N LEU A 30 6.91 8.83 9.79
CA LEU A 30 6.20 9.94 10.41
C LEU A 30 7.19 10.84 11.13
N THR A 31 7.03 12.16 11.02
CA THR A 31 7.92 13.12 11.70
C THR A 31 7.09 14.04 12.57
N VAL A 32 7.44 14.14 13.86
CA VAL A 32 6.83 15.07 14.82
C VAL A 32 7.93 15.68 15.69
N GLY A 33 7.96 17.01 15.80
CA GLY A 33 8.97 17.73 16.58
C GLY A 33 10.43 17.43 16.19
N GLY A 34 10.67 17.08 14.91
CA GLY A 34 11.99 16.69 14.40
C GLY A 34 12.38 15.21 14.65
N GLU A 35 11.56 14.44 15.35
CA GLU A 35 11.76 13.01 15.56
C GLU A 35 11.12 12.21 14.42
N ASN A 36 11.86 11.29 13.81
CA ASN A 36 11.35 10.34 12.82
C ASN A 36 10.91 9.05 13.49
N ILE A 37 9.70 8.63 13.20
CA ILE A 37 9.05 7.44 13.74
C ILE A 37 8.63 6.58 12.53
N ILE A 38 8.99 5.31 12.54
CA ILE A 38 8.62 4.36 11.48
C ILE A 38 7.24 3.79 11.81
N ASP A 39 6.35 3.79 10.83
CA ASP A 39 5.00 3.26 10.94
C ASP A 39 4.98 1.76 10.64
N ASP A 40 5.70 1.00 11.48
CA ASP A 40 5.83 -0.46 11.41
C ASP A 40 5.05 -1.16 12.54
N GLU A 41 5.28 -2.46 12.73
CA GLU A 41 4.63 -3.28 13.75
C GLU A 41 4.96 -2.86 15.20
N ASN A 42 5.99 -2.04 15.40
CA ASN A 42 6.38 -1.50 16.72
C ASN A 42 5.80 -0.11 16.96
N PHE A 43 5.01 0.44 16.03
CA PHE A 43 4.45 1.78 16.14
C PHE A 43 3.48 1.92 17.31
N ASP A 44 3.85 2.77 18.28
CA ASP A 44 2.96 3.13 19.41
C ASP A 44 2.11 4.36 19.04
N GLN A 45 0.90 4.10 18.54
CA GLN A 45 -0.05 5.15 18.17
C GLN A 45 -0.38 6.09 19.34
N LYS A 46 -0.46 5.57 20.59
CA LYS A 46 -0.80 6.40 21.75
C LYS A 46 0.33 7.36 22.09
N ASP A 47 1.57 6.90 22.02
CA ASP A 47 2.75 7.74 22.23
C ASP A 47 2.86 8.79 21.12
N PHE A 48 2.68 8.39 19.88
CA PHE A 48 2.66 9.29 18.73
C PHE A 48 1.62 10.40 18.89
N LEU A 49 0.38 10.08 19.25
CA LEU A 49 -0.68 11.08 19.47
C LEU A 49 -0.37 12.05 20.60
N LYS A 50 0.29 11.59 21.68
CA LYS A 50 0.76 12.49 22.76
C LYS A 50 1.83 13.45 22.25
N LYS A 51 2.79 12.97 21.45
CA LYS A 51 3.82 13.81 20.83
C LYS A 51 3.22 14.85 19.89
N VAL A 52 2.26 14.44 19.06
CA VAL A 52 1.52 15.36 18.16
C VAL A 52 0.79 16.44 18.98
N ALA A 53 0.07 16.05 20.04
CA ALA A 53 -0.67 16.99 20.88
C ALA A 53 0.24 17.99 21.62
N ALA A 54 1.46 17.60 21.93
CA ALA A 54 2.45 18.45 22.61
C ALA A 54 3.28 19.31 21.66
N CYS A 55 3.30 18.99 20.35
CA CYS A 55 4.10 19.69 19.37
C CYS A 55 3.30 20.83 18.73
N PRO A 56 3.83 22.07 18.68
CA PRO A 56 3.17 23.18 18.01
C PRO A 56 3.21 23.09 16.49
N GLU A 57 4.11 22.26 15.95
CA GLU A 57 4.25 22.04 14.51
C GLU A 57 3.38 20.88 14.05
N CYS A 58 2.82 21.03 12.84
CA CYS A 58 2.06 19.96 12.22
C CYS A 58 2.96 18.75 11.92
N PRO A 59 2.56 17.51 12.26
CA PRO A 59 3.32 16.34 11.89
C PRO A 59 3.40 16.18 10.36
N LYS A 60 4.46 15.53 9.89
CA LYS A 60 4.70 15.26 8.48
C LYS A 60 4.81 13.76 8.27
N SER A 61 4.58 13.31 7.04
CA SER A 61 4.85 11.95 6.61
C SER A 61 5.72 11.93 5.36
N ALA A 62 6.53 10.89 5.23
CA ALA A 62 7.30 10.60 4.03
C ALA A 62 6.97 9.21 3.53
N CYS A 63 6.84 9.07 2.21
CA CYS A 63 6.62 7.78 1.56
C CYS A 63 7.84 6.86 1.71
N PRO A 64 7.66 5.53 1.62
CA PRO A 64 8.75 4.57 1.57
C PRO A 64 9.67 4.84 0.38
N SER A 65 10.96 4.50 0.53
CA SER A 65 11.91 4.64 -0.57
C SER A 65 11.72 3.56 -1.65
N PRO A 66 12.20 3.80 -2.89
CA PRO A 66 12.17 2.79 -3.95
C PRO A 66 12.88 1.49 -3.55
N GLU A 67 14.00 1.58 -2.83
CA GLU A 67 14.77 0.42 -2.37
C GLU A 67 13.95 -0.42 -1.36
N ARG A 68 13.10 0.22 -0.56
CA ARG A 68 12.24 -0.51 0.37
C ARG A 68 11.18 -1.33 -0.36
N TYR A 69 10.63 -0.78 -1.45
CA TYR A 69 9.73 -1.52 -2.33
C TYR A 69 10.46 -2.63 -3.09
N MET A 70 11.62 -2.31 -3.70
CA MET A 70 12.46 -3.30 -4.39
C MET A 70 12.72 -4.51 -3.51
N LYS A 71 13.13 -4.28 -2.23
CA LYS A 71 13.36 -5.34 -1.27
C LYS A 71 12.10 -6.18 -0.97
N ALA A 72 10.93 -5.59 -0.96
CA ALA A 72 9.67 -6.33 -0.77
C ALA A 72 9.31 -7.20 -1.98
N TYR A 73 9.81 -6.86 -3.18
CA TYR A 73 9.62 -7.67 -4.39
C TYR A 73 10.61 -8.84 -4.48
N GLU A 74 11.71 -8.83 -3.69
CA GLU A 74 12.67 -9.94 -3.58
C GLU A 74 12.06 -11.13 -2.86
N CYS A 75 11.28 -11.93 -3.56
CA CYS A 75 10.62 -13.12 -3.02
C CYS A 75 10.46 -14.21 -4.10
N ASP A 76 10.10 -15.42 -3.65
CA ASP A 76 9.90 -16.57 -4.54
C ASP A 76 8.52 -16.57 -5.25
N ALA A 77 7.65 -15.60 -4.95
CA ALA A 77 6.32 -15.53 -5.54
C ALA A 77 6.39 -15.35 -7.06
N GLU A 78 5.46 -15.97 -7.77
CA GLU A 78 5.30 -15.84 -9.22
C GLU A 78 4.63 -14.52 -9.58
N HIS A 79 3.64 -14.10 -8.77
CA HIS A 79 2.90 -12.86 -8.94
C HIS A 79 3.19 -11.91 -7.77
N ILE A 80 3.59 -10.70 -8.06
CA ILE A 80 3.93 -9.69 -7.06
C ILE A 80 3.07 -8.45 -7.30
N TYR A 81 2.40 -7.99 -6.27
CA TYR A 81 1.53 -6.82 -6.31
C TYR A 81 1.95 -5.80 -5.26
N ALA A 82 1.94 -4.52 -5.61
CA ALA A 82 2.02 -3.45 -4.65
C ALA A 82 0.71 -2.65 -4.65
N VAL A 83 0.19 -2.31 -3.48
CA VAL A 83 -0.97 -1.43 -3.31
C VAL A 83 -0.51 -0.20 -2.54
N THR A 84 -0.58 0.96 -3.15
CA THR A 84 -0.09 2.20 -2.56
C THR A 84 -1.22 3.16 -2.23
N LEU A 85 -0.98 4.04 -1.27
CA LEU A 85 -1.74 5.25 -1.06
C LEU A 85 -1.90 6.00 -2.40
N SER A 86 -3.02 6.71 -2.57
CA SER A 86 -3.31 7.49 -3.77
C SER A 86 -2.10 8.30 -4.25
N ALA A 87 -1.76 8.20 -5.53
CA ALA A 87 -0.69 8.96 -6.16
C ALA A 87 -0.90 10.48 -6.10
N GLU A 88 -2.16 10.94 -5.93
CA GLU A 88 -2.51 12.34 -5.74
C GLU A 88 -2.20 12.85 -4.31
N LEU A 89 -2.04 11.93 -3.35
CA LEU A 89 -1.80 12.25 -1.94
C LEU A 89 -0.36 11.99 -1.51
N SER A 90 0.34 11.06 -2.17
CA SER A 90 1.66 10.58 -1.72
C SER A 90 2.57 10.20 -2.88
N GLY A 91 3.88 10.30 -2.64
CA GLY A 91 4.91 9.75 -3.52
C GLY A 91 5.05 8.23 -3.49
N SER A 92 4.27 7.51 -2.65
CA SER A 92 4.36 6.04 -2.50
C SER A 92 4.24 5.30 -3.82
N TYR A 93 3.28 5.68 -4.67
CA TYR A 93 3.08 5.09 -5.98
C TYR A 93 4.33 5.21 -6.87
N ASN A 94 4.87 6.42 -6.97
CA ASN A 94 6.08 6.67 -7.79
C ASN A 94 7.30 5.93 -7.23
N SER A 95 7.46 5.87 -5.91
CA SER A 95 8.51 5.07 -5.26
C SER A 95 8.36 3.59 -5.57
N ALA A 96 7.13 3.05 -5.50
CA ALA A 96 6.86 1.65 -5.82
C ALA A 96 7.12 1.31 -7.29
N ILE A 97 6.75 2.20 -8.22
CA ILE A 97 7.05 2.06 -9.66
C ILE A 97 8.56 2.07 -9.90
N LEU A 98 9.29 2.99 -9.29
CA LEU A 98 10.75 3.05 -9.44
C LEU A 98 11.40 1.79 -8.85
N GLY A 99 10.98 1.34 -7.66
CA GLY A 99 11.44 0.09 -7.06
C GLY A 99 11.15 -1.12 -7.95
N LYS A 100 9.97 -1.19 -8.58
CA LYS A 100 9.62 -2.22 -9.57
C LYS A 100 10.59 -2.20 -10.77
N ASN A 101 10.86 -1.02 -11.34
CA ASN A 101 11.71 -0.92 -12.51
C ASN A 101 13.14 -1.40 -12.20
N LEU A 102 13.69 -0.97 -11.07
CA LEU A 102 15.00 -1.44 -10.60
C LEU A 102 15.03 -2.95 -10.36
N PHE A 103 13.99 -3.50 -9.74
CA PHE A 103 13.89 -4.93 -9.49
C PHE A 103 13.82 -5.74 -10.80
N LEU A 104 13.07 -5.28 -11.80
CA LEU A 104 12.93 -5.97 -13.08
C LEU A 104 14.15 -5.83 -14.00
N GLU A 105 15.07 -4.88 -13.74
CA GLU A 105 16.39 -4.86 -14.40
C GLU A 105 17.23 -6.07 -13.97
N GLU A 106 17.08 -6.54 -12.72
CA GLU A 106 17.81 -7.69 -12.17
C GLU A 106 17.05 -9.01 -12.40
N GLN A 107 15.71 -8.98 -12.39
CA GLN A 107 14.84 -10.17 -12.50
C GLN A 107 13.71 -9.97 -13.54
N PRO A 108 14.06 -9.91 -14.84
CA PRO A 108 13.10 -9.55 -15.90
C PRO A 108 11.97 -10.56 -16.13
N GLU A 109 12.12 -11.79 -15.63
CA GLU A 109 11.11 -12.86 -15.73
C GLU A 109 9.98 -12.74 -14.69
N LYS A 110 10.19 -11.93 -13.64
CA LYS A 110 9.20 -11.75 -12.57
C LYS A 110 8.04 -10.88 -13.04
N LYS A 111 6.85 -11.18 -12.53
CA LYS A 111 5.64 -10.42 -12.79
C LYS A 111 5.32 -9.51 -11.60
N VAL A 112 5.50 -8.21 -11.79
CA VAL A 112 5.23 -7.19 -10.75
C VAL A 112 4.25 -6.15 -11.27
N HIS A 113 3.18 -5.89 -10.52
CA HIS A 113 2.26 -4.79 -10.80
C HIS A 113 2.08 -3.88 -9.59
N VAL A 114 2.01 -2.58 -9.83
CA VAL A 114 1.78 -1.55 -8.80
C VAL A 114 0.44 -0.90 -9.04
N PHE A 115 -0.47 -1.05 -8.09
CA PHE A 115 -1.79 -0.43 -8.10
C PHE A 115 -1.76 0.94 -7.42
N ASN A 116 -2.17 1.98 -8.14
CA ASN A 116 -2.57 3.24 -7.53
C ASN A 116 -3.96 3.06 -6.94
N SER A 117 -4.07 3.00 -5.61
CA SER A 117 -5.37 2.75 -4.99
C SER A 117 -6.42 3.85 -5.22
N LYS A 118 -5.98 5.05 -5.61
CA LYS A 118 -6.82 6.27 -5.65
C LYS A 118 -7.57 6.50 -4.33
N SER A 119 -7.08 5.93 -3.24
CA SER A 119 -7.72 5.86 -1.93
C SER A 119 -6.68 5.89 -0.81
N ALA A 120 -7.12 5.68 0.41
CA ALA A 120 -6.30 5.58 1.62
C ALA A 120 -6.96 4.60 2.61
N SER A 121 -6.20 4.13 3.61
CA SER A 121 -6.70 3.34 4.74
C SER A 121 -7.53 2.12 4.27
N GLY A 122 -8.75 1.96 4.74
CA GLY A 122 -9.63 0.84 4.39
C GLY A 122 -9.84 0.63 2.88
N GLY A 123 -9.74 1.69 2.06
CA GLY A 123 -9.82 1.56 0.60
C GLY A 123 -8.66 0.75 0.01
N GLN A 124 -7.44 0.92 0.54
CA GLN A 124 -6.29 0.10 0.14
C GLN A 124 -6.48 -1.36 0.55
N SER A 125 -7.01 -1.58 1.76
CA SER A 125 -7.30 -2.93 2.27
C SER A 125 -8.32 -3.66 1.40
N LEU A 126 -9.38 -2.98 0.96
CA LEU A 126 -10.37 -3.54 0.03
C LEU A 126 -9.74 -3.97 -1.31
N ILE A 127 -8.79 -3.19 -1.82
CA ILE A 127 -8.06 -3.53 -3.05
C ILE A 127 -7.18 -4.76 -2.83
N ALA A 128 -6.45 -4.83 -1.70
CA ALA A 128 -5.66 -6.01 -1.36
C ALA A 128 -6.54 -7.26 -1.20
N MET A 129 -7.72 -7.15 -0.57
CA MET A 129 -8.71 -8.24 -0.51
C MET A 129 -9.15 -8.69 -1.90
N LYS A 130 -9.35 -7.73 -2.82
CA LYS A 130 -9.73 -8.06 -4.19
C LYS A 130 -8.63 -8.82 -4.94
N ILE A 131 -7.36 -8.48 -4.70
CA ILE A 131 -6.21 -9.24 -5.25
C ILE A 131 -6.25 -10.68 -4.72
N VAL A 132 -6.38 -10.84 -3.40
CA VAL A 132 -6.49 -12.17 -2.76
C VAL A 132 -7.62 -12.99 -3.37
N GLU A 133 -8.82 -12.40 -3.49
CA GLU A 133 -9.99 -13.06 -4.10
C GLU A 133 -9.70 -13.55 -5.54
N CYS A 134 -9.06 -12.71 -6.35
CA CYS A 134 -8.74 -13.05 -7.74
C CYS A 134 -7.69 -14.17 -7.83
N GLU A 135 -6.64 -14.11 -7.02
CA GLU A 135 -5.60 -15.14 -6.94
C GLU A 135 -6.17 -16.48 -6.44
N GLU A 136 -7.02 -16.47 -5.42
CA GLU A 136 -7.65 -17.68 -4.90
C GLU A 136 -8.64 -18.33 -5.89
N LYS A 137 -9.18 -17.55 -6.82
CA LYS A 137 -9.96 -18.07 -7.97
C LYS A 137 -9.08 -18.65 -9.07
N GLY A 138 -7.75 -18.53 -8.98
CA GLY A 138 -6.80 -19.04 -9.95
C GLY A 138 -6.74 -18.25 -11.25
N LEU A 139 -7.04 -16.94 -11.23
CA LEU A 139 -6.91 -16.07 -12.37
C LEU A 139 -5.43 -15.90 -12.76
N SER A 140 -5.16 -15.70 -14.05
CA SER A 140 -3.83 -15.29 -14.51
C SER A 140 -3.45 -13.90 -13.99
N PHE A 141 -2.16 -13.59 -13.97
CA PHE A 141 -1.66 -12.29 -13.53
C PHE A 141 -2.35 -11.12 -14.25
N GLU A 142 -2.50 -11.22 -15.56
CA GLU A 142 -3.11 -10.20 -16.41
C GLU A 142 -4.62 -10.04 -16.12
N GLU A 143 -5.32 -11.13 -15.82
CA GLU A 143 -6.72 -11.09 -15.40
C GLU A 143 -6.88 -10.48 -14.02
N VAL A 144 -6.01 -10.82 -13.05
CA VAL A 144 -5.99 -10.19 -11.73
C VAL A 144 -5.81 -8.68 -11.88
N VAL A 145 -4.80 -8.23 -12.63
CA VAL A 145 -4.56 -6.79 -12.87
C VAL A 145 -5.80 -6.12 -13.44
N SER A 146 -6.39 -6.70 -14.50
CA SER A 146 -7.58 -6.13 -15.15
C SER A 146 -8.79 -6.01 -14.22
N GLU A 147 -9.07 -7.05 -13.43
CA GLU A 147 -10.21 -7.05 -12.50
C GLU A 147 -10.00 -6.10 -11.32
N VAL A 148 -8.79 -6.01 -10.80
CA VAL A 148 -8.47 -5.11 -9.69
C VAL A 148 -8.49 -3.64 -10.13
N GLU A 149 -8.00 -3.31 -11.32
CA GLU A 149 -8.09 -1.93 -11.87
C GLU A 149 -9.55 -1.48 -12.03
N LYS A 150 -10.43 -2.35 -12.53
CA LYS A 150 -11.88 -2.06 -12.59
C LYS A 150 -12.47 -1.83 -11.20
N TYR A 151 -12.05 -2.64 -10.23
CA TYR A 151 -12.51 -2.51 -8.85
C TYR A 151 -12.05 -1.19 -8.20
N ILE A 152 -10.81 -0.77 -8.46
CA ILE A 152 -10.26 0.51 -8.00
C ILE A 152 -11.13 1.68 -8.48
N GLU A 153 -11.55 1.70 -9.74
CA GLU A 153 -12.43 2.76 -10.27
C GLU A 153 -13.76 2.83 -9.50
N ALA A 154 -14.35 1.68 -9.18
CA ALA A 154 -15.60 1.62 -8.42
C ALA A 154 -15.44 2.09 -6.97
N VAL A 155 -14.35 1.68 -6.29
CA VAL A 155 -14.04 2.10 -4.90
C VAL A 155 -13.76 3.59 -4.84
N SER A 156 -12.96 4.12 -5.75
CA SER A 156 -12.61 5.54 -5.81
C SER A 156 -13.84 6.43 -5.98
N TYR A 157 -14.74 6.06 -6.86
CA TYR A 157 -16.00 6.78 -7.07
C TYR A 157 -16.84 6.84 -5.79
N THR A 158 -16.97 5.74 -5.07
CA THR A 158 -17.72 5.66 -3.80
C THR A 158 -17.13 6.60 -2.75
N HIS A 159 -15.80 6.63 -2.58
CA HIS A 159 -15.14 7.50 -1.62
C HIS A 159 -15.27 9.00 -1.95
N LEU A 160 -15.28 9.37 -3.21
CA LEU A 160 -15.38 10.77 -3.64
C LEU A 160 -16.81 11.31 -3.59
N THR A 161 -17.83 10.48 -3.82
CA THR A 161 -19.22 10.94 -3.97
C THR A 161 -20.01 10.95 -2.67
N LEU A 162 -19.78 10.01 -1.75
CA LEU A 162 -20.52 9.94 -0.48
C LEU A 162 -20.38 11.21 0.39
N PRO A 163 -19.18 11.79 0.61
CA PRO A 163 -19.03 13.03 1.36
C PRO A 163 -19.73 14.23 0.71
N THR A 164 -19.81 14.27 -0.61
CA THR A 164 -20.40 15.39 -1.36
C THR A 164 -21.92 15.39 -1.25
N ILE A 165 -22.56 14.24 -1.16
CA ILE A 165 -24.02 14.10 -1.00
C ILE A 165 -24.49 14.61 0.37
N TYR A 166 -23.67 14.51 1.41
CA TYR A 166 -24.00 14.92 2.77
C TYR A 166 -23.61 16.37 3.12
N SER A 167 -22.97 17.08 2.21
CA SER A 167 -22.55 18.48 2.41
C SER A 167 -23.51 19.53 1.80
N VAL A 168 -24.73 19.12 1.45
CA VAL A 168 -25.80 20.02 0.93
C VAL A 168 -26.85 20.25 1.99
#